data_2fb2e0e7b14d0d1a5fadb4179662b1d2
#
_entry.id   2fb2e0e7b14d0d1a5fadb4179662b1d2
#
_cell.length_a   1.000
_cell.length_b   1.000
_cell.length_c   1.000
_cell.angle_alpha   90.00
_cell.angle_beta   90.00
_cell.angle_gamma   90.00
#
_symmetry.space_group_name_H-M   'P 1'
#
loop_
_entity.id
_entity.type
_entity.pdbx_description
1 polymer ?
#
loop_
_entity_poly.entity_id
_entity_poly.type
_entity_poly.pdbx_seq_one_letter_code
_entity_poly.pdbx_strand_id
1 'polypeptide(L)'
;AGDRTIFAFSEDYIADENRPTLGLSFKTALGELITEFRPYQKRLMPYFSNLLPEGHMRTYLAERAGVNPEREFFLLQALGADLPGAISIRQADGAGGTADLPDDSIDNESDRTSSGSQALRFSLAGVQLKFSAIQEARGGLTIPARGVGGSWIVKLQSQHFDHVPENEYSMMTLARMIGMDVPAIELVPVESIANLPTEMLTTKGPALAVERFDRLPNNGAVHIEDFAQVFGVYPADKYG
;
A
#
# COMPACT_ATOMS: atom_id res chain seq x y z
N ALA A 1 -17.71 22.57 -10.92
CA ALA A 1 -16.91 21.65 -11.72
C ALA A 1 -16.69 20.40 -10.85
N GLY A 2 -17.21 19.26 -11.26
CA GLY A 2 -17.08 18.04 -10.49
C GLY A 2 -15.65 17.50 -10.57
N ASP A 3 -15.16 16.94 -9.47
CA ASP A 3 -13.85 16.28 -9.38
C ASP A 3 -13.81 15.08 -10.33
N ARG A 4 -13.25 15.27 -11.49
CA ARG A 4 -13.02 14.20 -12.46
C ARG A 4 -11.55 13.85 -12.46
N THR A 5 -11.25 12.57 -12.34
CA THR A 5 -9.91 12.00 -12.53
C THR A 5 -9.83 11.41 -13.94
N ILE A 6 -8.74 11.69 -14.62
CA ILE A 6 -8.44 11.16 -15.95
C ILE A 6 -7.08 10.47 -15.82
N PHE A 7 -6.99 9.26 -16.32
CA PHE A 7 -5.72 8.56 -16.50
C PHE A 7 -5.31 8.63 -17.98
N ALA A 8 -4.05 8.86 -18.23
CA ALA A 8 -3.45 8.76 -19.56
C ALA A 8 -2.00 8.26 -19.43
N PHE A 9 -1.55 7.50 -20.38
CA PHE A 9 -0.14 7.20 -20.52
C PHE A 9 0.59 8.39 -21.13
N SER A 10 1.85 8.61 -20.74
CA SER A 10 2.70 9.58 -21.42
C SER A 10 3.01 9.13 -22.83
N GLU A 11 3.28 10.10 -23.72
CA GLU A 11 3.67 9.81 -25.10
C GLU A 11 4.92 8.95 -25.16
N ASP A 12 5.91 9.22 -24.30
CA ASP A 12 7.15 8.43 -24.20
C ASP A 12 6.87 6.96 -23.85
N TYR A 13 5.95 6.71 -22.88
CA TYR A 13 5.56 5.34 -22.53
C TYR A 13 4.85 4.64 -23.69
N ILE A 14 3.99 5.35 -24.42
CA ILE A 14 3.29 4.78 -25.58
C ILE A 14 4.27 4.45 -26.71
N ALA A 15 5.29 5.28 -26.93
CA ALA A 15 6.29 5.11 -27.98
C ALA A 15 7.35 4.05 -27.67
N ASP A 16 7.58 3.72 -26.41
CA ASP A 16 8.57 2.73 -26.00
C ASP A 16 8.07 1.29 -26.30
N GLU A 17 8.68 0.62 -27.26
CA GLU A 17 8.38 -0.78 -27.60
C GLU A 17 8.74 -1.75 -26.47
N ASN A 18 9.70 -1.40 -25.61
CA ASN A 18 10.15 -2.21 -24.48
C ASN A 18 9.52 -1.78 -23.15
N ARG A 19 8.46 -0.95 -23.20
CA ARG A 19 7.79 -0.45 -21.98
C ARG A 19 7.38 -1.56 -21.03
N PRO A 20 7.58 -1.40 -19.71
CA PRO A 20 7.10 -2.34 -18.73
C PRO A 20 5.56 -2.35 -18.74
N THR A 21 4.94 -3.50 -18.53
CA THR A 21 3.49 -3.59 -18.42
C THR A 21 3.05 -2.99 -17.09
N LEU A 22 2.22 -1.94 -17.13
CA LEU A 22 1.61 -1.35 -15.94
C LEU A 22 0.59 -2.32 -15.31
N GLY A 23 -0.22 -2.97 -16.14
CA GLY A 23 -1.20 -3.95 -15.69
C GLY A 23 -1.91 -4.59 -16.86
N LEU A 24 -2.42 -5.82 -16.64
CA LEU A 24 -3.11 -6.59 -17.68
C LEU A 24 -4.43 -5.94 -18.11
N SER A 25 -5.12 -5.24 -17.21
CA SER A 25 -6.33 -4.49 -17.54
C SER A 25 -6.12 -3.31 -18.49
N PHE A 26 -4.85 -2.93 -18.77
CA PHE A 26 -4.50 -1.92 -19.77
C PHE A 26 -4.19 -2.50 -21.14
N LYS A 27 -4.42 -3.79 -21.33
CA LYS A 27 -4.18 -4.48 -22.59
C LYS A 27 -5.47 -5.07 -23.16
N THR A 28 -5.55 -5.10 -24.47
CA THR A 28 -6.59 -5.85 -25.19
C THR A 28 -6.32 -7.37 -25.04
N ALA A 29 -7.30 -8.19 -25.44
CA ALA A 29 -7.11 -9.65 -25.50
C ALA A 29 -5.97 -10.09 -26.45
N LEU A 30 -5.57 -9.22 -27.39
CA LEU A 30 -4.45 -9.46 -28.31
C LEU A 30 -3.12 -8.91 -27.77
N GLY A 31 -3.12 -8.30 -26.58
CA GLY A 31 -1.92 -7.76 -25.92
C GLY A 31 -1.58 -6.32 -26.31
N GLU A 32 -2.39 -5.64 -27.13
CA GLU A 32 -2.19 -4.26 -27.50
C GLU A 32 -2.50 -3.31 -26.33
N LEU A 33 -1.77 -2.19 -26.25
CA LEU A 33 -2.01 -1.19 -25.22
C LEU A 33 -3.31 -0.41 -25.48
N ILE A 34 -4.16 -0.36 -24.47
CA ILE A 34 -5.34 0.51 -24.44
C ILE A 34 -4.87 1.92 -24.04
N THR A 35 -5.12 2.91 -24.88
CA THR A 35 -4.67 4.30 -24.66
C THR A 35 -5.80 5.28 -24.35
N GLU A 36 -7.04 4.89 -24.57
CA GLU A 36 -8.22 5.74 -24.33
C GLU A 36 -8.96 5.29 -23.08
N PHE A 37 -9.11 6.20 -22.12
CA PHE A 37 -9.77 5.97 -20.85
C PHE A 37 -10.87 6.99 -20.61
N ARG A 38 -11.99 6.52 -20.06
CA ARG A 38 -13.07 7.42 -19.62
C ARG A 38 -12.70 8.12 -18.32
N PRO A 39 -13.17 9.35 -18.10
CA PRO A 39 -13.03 10.01 -16.80
C PRO A 39 -13.83 9.29 -15.70
N TYR A 40 -13.28 9.29 -14.49
CA TYR A 40 -13.91 8.77 -13.28
C TYR A 40 -14.26 9.92 -12.32
N GLN A 41 -15.29 9.73 -11.49
CA GLN A 41 -15.69 10.68 -10.47
C GLN A 41 -15.63 10.02 -9.09
N LYS A 42 -15.11 10.74 -8.10
CA LYS A 42 -14.92 10.28 -6.71
C LYS A 42 -13.98 9.07 -6.57
N ARG A 43 -14.24 7.98 -7.29
CA ARG A 43 -13.38 6.80 -7.37
C ARG A 43 -12.33 6.97 -8.48
N LEU A 44 -11.25 6.25 -8.35
CA LEU A 44 -10.29 6.03 -9.42
C LEU A 44 -10.77 4.88 -10.33
N MET A 45 -10.10 4.63 -11.43
CA MET A 45 -10.32 3.40 -12.17
C MET A 45 -9.96 2.18 -11.29
N PRO A 46 -10.59 1.02 -11.51
CA PRO A 46 -10.43 -0.14 -10.63
C PRO A 46 -9.00 -0.53 -10.31
N TYR A 47 -8.10 -0.44 -11.29
CA TYR A 47 -6.67 -0.71 -11.09
C TYR A 47 -6.08 0.06 -9.91
N PHE A 48 -6.25 1.39 -9.90
CA PHE A 48 -5.72 2.25 -8.84
C PHE A 48 -6.53 2.20 -7.55
N SER A 49 -7.84 1.98 -7.66
CA SER A 49 -8.70 1.80 -6.48
C SER A 49 -8.27 0.60 -5.64
N ASN A 50 -7.82 -0.48 -6.29
CA ASN A 50 -7.32 -1.69 -5.64
C ASN A 50 -5.93 -1.54 -4.98
N LEU A 51 -5.20 -0.47 -5.25
CA LEU A 51 -3.96 -0.15 -4.55
C LEU A 51 -4.20 0.54 -3.19
N LEU A 52 -5.42 0.98 -2.92
CA LEU A 52 -5.79 1.68 -1.70
C LEU A 52 -6.18 0.71 -0.58
N PRO A 53 -6.00 1.11 0.69
CA PRO A 53 -6.49 0.35 1.82
C PRO A 53 -8.02 0.32 1.83
N GLU A 54 -8.57 -0.67 2.50
CA GLU A 54 -10.00 -0.90 2.65
C GLU A 54 -10.42 -0.81 4.12
N GLY A 55 -11.73 -0.70 4.39
CA GLY A 55 -12.29 -0.75 5.73
C GLY A 55 -11.66 0.24 6.72
N HIS A 56 -11.42 -0.21 7.94
CA HIS A 56 -10.89 0.62 9.01
C HIS A 56 -9.51 1.20 8.72
N MET A 57 -8.64 0.48 8.00
CA MET A 57 -7.33 0.98 7.62
C MET A 57 -7.44 2.20 6.71
N ARG A 58 -8.40 2.20 5.79
CA ARG A 58 -8.66 3.34 4.89
C ARG A 58 -9.05 4.60 5.68
N THR A 59 -10.00 4.45 6.60
CA THR A 59 -10.44 5.56 7.46
C THR A 59 -9.28 6.07 8.32
N TYR A 60 -8.56 5.17 8.98
CA TYR A 60 -7.42 5.49 9.83
C TYR A 60 -6.33 6.28 9.09
N LEU A 61 -5.90 5.80 7.92
CA LEU A 61 -4.85 6.47 7.14
C LEU A 61 -5.33 7.79 6.53
N ALA A 62 -6.59 7.87 6.09
CA ALA A 62 -7.19 9.09 5.58
C ALA A 62 -7.27 10.20 6.64
N GLU A 63 -7.70 9.87 7.86
CA GLU A 63 -7.73 10.80 9.00
C GLU A 63 -6.33 11.34 9.33
N ARG A 64 -5.33 10.46 9.39
CA ARG A 64 -3.94 10.87 9.65
C ARG A 64 -3.34 11.71 8.52
N ALA A 65 -3.76 11.49 7.29
CA ALA A 65 -3.36 12.28 6.12
C ALA A 65 -4.19 13.56 5.94
N GLY A 66 -5.23 13.78 6.74
CA GLY A 66 -6.12 14.93 6.63
C GLY A 66 -6.94 14.94 5.33
N VAL A 67 -7.23 13.77 4.77
CA VAL A 67 -7.99 13.63 3.51
C VAL A 67 -9.31 12.88 3.73
N ASN A 68 -10.28 13.13 2.85
CA ASN A 68 -11.55 12.41 2.91
C ASN A 68 -11.36 10.98 2.34
N PRO A 69 -11.69 9.91 3.11
CA PRO A 69 -11.53 8.53 2.67
C PRO A 69 -12.34 8.15 1.42
N GLU A 70 -13.42 8.87 1.12
CA GLU A 70 -14.24 8.65 -0.08
C GLU A 70 -13.64 9.27 -1.35
N ARG A 71 -12.62 10.11 -1.22
CA ARG A 71 -11.97 10.77 -2.35
C ARG A 71 -10.65 10.08 -2.70
N GLU A 72 -10.75 9.01 -3.46
CA GLU A 72 -9.64 8.10 -3.76
C GLU A 72 -8.41 8.76 -4.37
N PHE A 73 -8.58 9.81 -5.19
CA PHE A 73 -7.45 10.54 -5.78
C PHE A 73 -6.54 11.15 -4.70
N PHE A 74 -7.11 11.84 -3.74
CA PHE A 74 -6.34 12.48 -2.68
C PHE A 74 -5.74 11.47 -1.71
N LEU A 75 -6.46 10.38 -1.46
CA LEU A 75 -5.94 9.28 -0.66
C LEU A 75 -4.74 8.61 -1.35
N LEU A 76 -4.84 8.35 -2.66
CA LEU A 76 -3.75 7.80 -3.44
C LEU A 76 -2.55 8.75 -3.52
N GLN A 77 -2.77 10.06 -3.64
CA GLN A 77 -1.71 11.06 -3.58
C GLN A 77 -0.99 11.05 -2.22
N ALA A 78 -1.74 10.93 -1.12
CA ALA A 78 -1.17 10.92 0.23
C ALA A 78 -0.38 9.63 0.54
N LEU A 79 -0.84 8.49 0.05
CA LEU A 79 -0.31 7.16 0.39
C LEU A 79 0.59 6.55 -0.69
N GLY A 80 0.69 7.18 -1.86
CA GLY A 80 1.28 6.59 -3.06
C GLY A 80 2.79 6.35 -3.04
N ALA A 81 3.48 6.73 -1.98
CA ALA A 81 4.94 6.57 -1.89
C ALA A 81 5.37 5.10 -1.71
N ASP A 82 4.57 4.26 -1.04
CA ASP A 82 4.84 2.83 -0.86
C ASP A 82 3.56 2.03 -1.10
N LEU A 83 3.38 1.58 -2.34
CA LEU A 83 2.26 0.78 -2.80
C LEU A 83 2.67 -0.69 -2.96
N PRO A 84 1.70 -1.60 -3.09
CA PRO A 84 1.99 -2.98 -3.49
C PRO A 84 2.69 -3.06 -4.84
N GLY A 85 3.65 -3.96 -4.95
CA GLY A 85 4.42 -4.15 -6.18
C GLY A 85 5.43 -3.05 -6.47
N ALA A 86 5.69 -2.79 -7.74
CA ALA A 86 6.69 -1.82 -8.22
C ALA A 86 6.07 -0.46 -8.60
N ILE A 87 4.86 -0.16 -8.09
CA ILE A 87 4.16 1.08 -8.39
C ILE A 87 4.49 2.14 -7.33
N SER A 88 4.79 3.34 -7.78
CA SER A 88 4.85 4.53 -6.91
C SER A 88 4.12 5.69 -7.58
N ILE A 89 3.51 6.54 -6.79
CA ILE A 89 2.77 7.70 -7.27
C ILE A 89 3.34 8.95 -6.62
N ARG A 90 3.70 9.91 -7.47
CA ARG A 90 4.30 11.19 -7.07
C ARG A 90 3.55 12.33 -7.74
N GLN A 91 3.51 13.46 -7.09
CA GLN A 91 3.04 14.69 -7.71
C GLN A 91 4.04 15.12 -8.79
N ALA A 92 3.57 15.46 -9.98
CA ALA A 92 4.42 16.02 -11.01
C ALA A 92 4.74 17.49 -10.67
N ASP A 93 6.00 17.88 -10.83
CA ASP A 93 6.44 19.26 -10.64
C ASP A 93 5.72 20.17 -11.64
N GLY A 94 5.08 21.23 -11.15
CA GLY A 94 4.39 22.24 -11.98
C GLY A 94 2.85 22.21 -11.99
N ALA A 95 2.20 21.23 -11.36
CA ALA A 95 0.76 21.29 -11.15
C ALA A 95 0.46 22.12 -9.90
N GLY A 96 0.24 23.41 -10.07
CA GLY A 96 -0.12 24.32 -9.01
C GLY A 96 -1.40 23.91 -8.30
N GLY A 97 -1.26 23.46 -7.08
CA GLY A 97 -2.35 23.06 -6.19
C GLY A 97 -1.76 22.73 -4.82
N THR A 98 -1.69 23.75 -3.99
CA THR A 98 -1.15 23.77 -2.64
C THR A 98 -1.76 22.71 -1.73
N ALA A 99 -1.04 21.67 -1.49
CA ALA A 99 -0.90 21.06 -0.19
C ALA A 99 0.61 20.85 -0.02
N ASP A 100 1.23 21.63 0.84
CA ASP A 100 2.63 21.47 1.24
C ASP A 100 2.85 20.07 1.79
N LEU A 101 3.20 19.14 0.89
CA LEU A 101 3.84 17.90 1.26
C LEU A 101 5.33 18.22 1.35
N PRO A 102 5.97 18.03 2.51
CA PRO A 102 7.39 18.37 2.67
C PRO A 102 8.23 17.61 1.63
N ASP A 103 9.05 18.38 0.94
CA ASP A 103 10.07 17.98 -0.02
C ASP A 103 11.03 16.94 0.59
N ASP A 104 11.32 15.87 -0.15
CA ASP A 104 12.29 14.82 0.19
C ASP A 104 13.74 15.23 -0.08
N SER A 105 14.13 16.47 0.21
CA SER A 105 15.55 16.85 0.22
C SER A 105 16.14 16.65 1.61
N ILE A 106 16.89 15.55 1.72
CA ILE A 106 18.10 15.30 2.51
C ILE A 106 18.42 16.34 3.59
N ASP A 107 18.56 15.83 4.85
CA ASP A 107 19.37 16.32 5.96
C ASP A 107 19.30 17.81 6.32
N ASN A 108 18.42 18.13 7.27
CA ASN A 108 18.80 19.07 8.33
C ASN A 108 18.10 18.71 9.65
N GLU A 109 18.89 18.16 10.54
CA GLU A 109 18.60 18.01 11.97
C GLU A 109 18.58 19.40 12.62
N SER A 110 17.46 20.11 12.55
CA SER A 110 17.14 21.20 13.51
C SER A 110 15.78 21.81 13.12
N ASP A 111 14.70 21.24 13.63
CA ASP A 111 13.57 21.96 14.24
C ASP A 111 12.53 20.93 14.73
N ARG A 112 12.79 20.41 15.91
CA ARG A 112 11.81 19.61 16.65
C ARG A 112 11.01 20.52 17.55
N THR A 113 9.95 21.12 17.03
CA THR A 113 8.82 21.58 17.88
C THR A 113 7.60 21.87 17.02
N SER A 114 6.88 20.84 16.62
CA SER A 114 5.42 20.89 16.46
C SER A 114 4.89 19.46 16.53
N SER A 115 4.06 19.19 17.51
CA SER A 115 3.36 17.92 17.72
C SER A 115 2.27 17.71 16.67
N GLY A 116 2.68 17.52 15.41
CA GLY A 116 1.85 17.03 14.34
C GLY A 116 2.08 15.54 14.21
N SER A 117 1.06 14.72 14.42
CA SER A 117 1.09 13.29 14.12
C SER A 117 1.63 13.09 12.70
N GLN A 118 2.81 12.49 12.59
CA GLN A 118 3.47 12.27 11.30
C GLN A 118 2.61 11.35 10.44
N ALA A 119 2.12 11.83 9.30
CA ALA A 119 1.26 11.06 8.42
C ALA A 119 2.01 9.85 7.84
N LEU A 120 1.42 8.66 7.97
CA LEU A 120 1.92 7.45 7.34
C LEU A 120 1.62 7.49 5.84
N ARG A 121 2.60 7.21 5.00
CA ARG A 121 2.53 7.36 3.53
C ARG A 121 2.62 6.04 2.79
N PHE A 122 2.03 4.98 3.33
CA PHE A 122 1.98 3.68 2.65
C PHE A 122 0.54 3.28 2.38
N SER A 123 0.34 2.41 1.41
CA SER A 123 -0.91 1.72 1.17
C SER A 123 -0.67 0.23 1.04
N LEU A 124 -1.39 -0.55 1.83
CA LEU A 124 -1.43 -2.00 1.73
C LEU A 124 -2.89 -2.41 1.54
N ALA A 125 -3.23 -2.90 0.36
CA ALA A 125 -4.60 -3.27 0.01
C ALA A 125 -5.23 -4.29 0.97
N GLY A 126 -6.55 -4.24 1.14
CA GLY A 126 -7.35 -5.15 1.97
C GLY A 126 -7.81 -4.56 3.29
N VAL A 127 -8.67 -5.30 3.99
CA VAL A 127 -9.48 -4.84 5.14
C VAL A 127 -8.73 -4.93 6.48
N GLN A 128 -7.82 -5.90 6.64
CA GLN A 128 -7.10 -6.13 7.89
C GLN A 128 -6.14 -4.99 8.20
N LEU A 129 -6.03 -4.59 9.46
CA LEU A 129 -5.03 -3.64 9.94
C LEU A 129 -3.63 -4.21 9.74
N LYS A 130 -2.81 -3.51 8.96
CA LYS A 130 -1.46 -3.93 8.62
C LYS A 130 -0.55 -2.74 8.37
N PHE A 131 0.73 -2.92 8.67
CA PHE A 131 1.75 -1.88 8.56
C PHE A 131 2.97 -2.42 7.81
N SER A 132 3.61 -1.55 7.05
CA SER A 132 4.95 -1.82 6.52
C SER A 132 5.95 -1.75 7.67
N ALA A 133 6.88 -2.70 7.74
CA ALA A 133 7.88 -2.78 8.80
C ALA A 133 9.27 -3.08 8.26
N ILE A 134 10.28 -2.62 8.97
CA ILE A 134 11.70 -2.91 8.73
C ILE A 134 12.16 -3.91 9.78
N GLN A 135 12.90 -4.93 9.36
CA GLN A 135 13.57 -5.83 10.28
C GLN A 135 14.88 -5.21 10.75
N GLU A 136 15.06 -5.11 12.06
CA GLU A 136 16.27 -4.58 12.66
C GLU A 136 17.43 -5.61 12.61
N ALA A 137 18.65 -5.13 12.48
CA ALA A 137 19.84 -5.98 12.41
C ALA A 137 20.06 -6.88 13.65
N ARG A 138 19.50 -6.49 14.80
CA ARG A 138 19.54 -7.25 16.07
C ARG A 138 18.30 -8.12 16.29
N GLY A 139 17.44 -8.25 15.29
CA GLY A 139 16.11 -8.84 15.41
C GLY A 139 15.07 -7.83 15.90
N GLY A 140 13.78 -8.16 15.68
CA GLY A 140 12.66 -7.27 15.94
C GLY A 140 12.21 -6.51 14.71
N LEU A 141 11.02 -5.90 14.80
CA LEU A 141 10.38 -5.16 13.72
C LEU A 141 10.12 -3.73 14.17
N THR A 142 10.35 -2.79 13.27
CA THR A 142 10.11 -1.36 13.49
C THR A 142 9.23 -0.80 12.39
N ILE A 143 8.16 -0.10 12.75
CA ILE A 143 7.37 0.66 11.79
C ILE A 143 8.13 1.93 11.43
N PRO A 144 8.49 2.17 10.15
CA PRO A 144 9.16 3.39 9.74
C PRO A 144 8.31 4.62 10.08
N ALA A 145 8.93 5.72 10.47
CA ALA A 145 8.22 6.94 10.90
C ALA A 145 7.19 7.45 9.88
N ARG A 146 7.47 7.28 8.59
CA ARG A 146 6.54 7.61 7.49
C ARG A 146 5.85 6.37 6.91
N GLY A 147 6.08 5.18 7.47
CA GLY A 147 5.53 3.91 7.00
C GLY A 147 6.11 3.40 5.68
N VAL A 148 7.10 4.06 5.10
CA VAL A 148 7.64 3.76 3.76
C VAL A 148 8.91 2.90 3.85
N GLY A 149 9.09 1.99 2.91
CA GLY A 149 10.35 1.26 2.72
C GLY A 149 10.50 -0.03 3.53
N GLY A 150 9.45 -0.54 4.13
CA GLY A 150 9.49 -1.81 4.85
C GLY A 150 9.58 -3.03 3.93
N SER A 151 10.43 -3.99 4.30
CA SER A 151 10.52 -5.31 3.67
C SER A 151 9.60 -6.36 4.30
N TRP A 152 8.87 -6.01 5.34
CA TRP A 152 7.90 -6.84 6.04
C TRP A 152 6.53 -6.18 6.09
N ILE A 153 5.49 -6.98 6.18
CA ILE A 153 4.12 -6.57 6.49
C ILE A 153 3.78 -7.15 7.86
N VAL A 154 3.39 -6.29 8.78
CA VAL A 154 2.84 -6.70 10.09
C VAL A 154 1.33 -6.60 10.03
N LYS A 155 0.64 -7.71 10.26
CA LYS A 155 -0.82 -7.81 10.28
C LYS A 155 -1.29 -8.00 11.72
N LEU A 156 -2.14 -7.09 12.18
CA LEU A 156 -2.68 -7.10 13.54
C LEU A 156 -3.95 -7.96 13.63
N GLN A 157 -4.37 -8.24 14.87
CA GLN A 157 -5.64 -8.91 15.14
C GLN A 157 -6.82 -8.13 14.56
N SER A 158 -7.82 -8.84 14.10
CA SER A 158 -9.09 -8.26 13.69
C SER A 158 -9.91 -7.83 14.92
N GLN A 159 -10.66 -6.74 14.79
CA GLN A 159 -11.62 -6.34 15.83
C GLN A 159 -12.92 -7.17 15.81
N HIS A 160 -13.16 -7.91 14.72
CA HIS A 160 -14.38 -8.65 14.49
C HIS A 160 -14.22 -10.16 14.56
N PHE A 161 -13.00 -10.66 14.33
CA PHE A 161 -12.69 -12.08 14.27
C PHE A 161 -11.44 -12.36 15.10
N ASP A 162 -11.55 -13.31 16.01
CA ASP A 162 -10.44 -13.75 16.83
C ASP A 162 -9.46 -14.61 16.00
N HIS A 163 -8.19 -14.58 16.38
CA HIS A 163 -7.14 -15.45 15.87
C HIS A 163 -6.87 -15.37 14.36
N VAL A 164 -7.14 -14.25 13.71
CA VAL A 164 -6.88 -14.08 12.27
C VAL A 164 -5.39 -14.24 11.93
N PRO A 165 -4.42 -13.62 12.65
CA PRO A 165 -3.01 -13.82 12.41
C PRO A 165 -2.56 -15.27 12.59
N GLU A 166 -3.03 -15.94 13.64
CA GLU A 166 -2.68 -17.34 13.94
C GLU A 166 -3.25 -18.30 12.89
N ASN A 167 -4.48 -18.04 12.42
CA ASN A 167 -5.09 -18.82 11.35
C ASN A 167 -4.32 -18.65 10.04
N GLU A 168 -3.98 -17.41 9.66
CA GLU A 168 -3.19 -17.14 8.46
C GLU A 168 -1.80 -17.77 8.54
N TYR A 169 -1.11 -17.66 9.70
CA TYR A 169 0.16 -18.33 9.95
C TYR A 169 0.05 -19.85 9.76
N SER A 170 -1.00 -20.46 10.29
CA SER A 170 -1.24 -21.90 10.18
C SER A 170 -1.47 -22.33 8.75
N MET A 171 -2.26 -21.57 7.98
CA MET A 171 -2.53 -21.87 6.57
C MET A 171 -1.29 -21.68 5.69
N MET A 172 -0.49 -20.63 5.92
CA MET A 172 0.77 -20.42 5.20
C MET A 172 1.80 -21.51 5.56
N THR A 173 1.83 -21.95 6.83
CA THR A 173 2.69 -23.06 7.26
C THR A 173 2.28 -24.37 6.56
N LEU A 174 0.97 -24.65 6.51
CA LEU A 174 0.46 -25.82 5.80
C LEU A 174 0.82 -25.79 4.30
N ALA A 175 0.64 -24.64 3.66
CA ALA A 175 1.01 -24.42 2.26
C ALA A 175 2.50 -24.70 2.02
N ARG A 176 3.38 -24.24 2.91
CA ARG A 176 4.82 -24.55 2.86
C ARG A 176 5.09 -26.05 3.02
N MET A 177 4.39 -26.73 3.93
CA MET A 177 4.58 -28.18 4.17
C MET A 177 4.20 -29.04 2.95
N ILE A 178 3.28 -28.59 2.12
CA ILE A 178 2.90 -29.26 0.87
C ILE A 178 3.72 -28.81 -0.35
N GLY A 179 4.80 -28.04 -0.12
CA GLY A 179 5.77 -27.67 -1.15
C GLY A 179 5.47 -26.39 -1.91
N MET A 180 4.52 -25.54 -1.45
CA MET A 180 4.32 -24.22 -2.02
C MET A 180 5.43 -23.26 -1.57
N ASP A 181 5.84 -22.38 -2.46
CA ASP A 181 6.76 -21.28 -2.12
C ASP A 181 6.01 -20.24 -1.30
N VAL A 182 6.41 -20.10 -0.04
CA VAL A 182 5.78 -19.18 0.93
C VAL A 182 6.88 -18.30 1.51
N PRO A 183 6.71 -16.96 1.51
CA PRO A 183 7.68 -16.05 2.10
C PRO A 183 7.91 -16.34 3.58
N ALA A 184 8.94 -15.75 4.18
CA ALA A 184 9.17 -15.88 5.62
C ALA A 184 7.99 -15.30 6.40
N ILE A 185 7.56 -16.04 7.42
CA ILE A 185 6.45 -15.68 8.31
C ILE A 185 6.83 -15.91 9.76
N GLU A 186 6.36 -15.03 10.63
CA GLU A 186 6.59 -15.11 12.07
C GLU A 186 5.38 -14.57 12.84
N LEU A 187 5.03 -15.23 13.97
CA LEU A 187 4.11 -14.64 14.96
C LEU A 187 4.93 -13.85 15.96
N VAL A 188 4.67 -12.57 16.09
CA VAL A 188 5.42 -11.66 16.97
C VAL A 188 4.49 -11.02 18.01
N PRO A 189 4.95 -10.84 19.27
CA PRO A 189 4.20 -10.06 20.24
C PRO A 189 4.01 -8.62 19.74
N VAL A 190 2.79 -8.08 19.83
CA VAL A 190 2.49 -6.72 19.36
C VAL A 190 3.36 -5.67 20.05
N GLU A 191 3.64 -5.86 21.34
CA GLU A 191 4.47 -5.00 22.16
C GLU A 191 5.97 -5.01 21.77
N SER A 192 6.41 -6.00 20.99
CA SER A 192 7.79 -6.07 20.47
C SER A 192 8.01 -5.27 19.21
N ILE A 193 6.93 -4.72 18.62
CA ILE A 193 6.98 -3.95 17.38
C ILE A 193 7.25 -2.48 17.74
N ALA A 194 8.41 -1.98 17.39
CA ALA A 194 8.78 -0.59 17.68
C ALA A 194 7.99 0.38 16.78
N ASN A 195 7.67 1.56 17.32
CA ASN A 195 6.94 2.64 16.64
C ASN A 195 5.53 2.27 16.13
N LEU A 196 4.94 1.18 16.62
CA LEU A 196 3.54 0.90 16.35
C LEU A 196 2.68 2.01 16.99
N PRO A 197 1.66 2.55 16.28
CA PRO A 197 0.76 3.54 16.86
C PRO A 197 0.16 3.07 18.18
N THR A 198 0.14 3.95 19.20
CA THR A 198 -0.23 3.59 20.58
C THR A 198 -1.65 3.01 20.67
N GLU A 199 -2.55 3.50 19.84
CA GLU A 199 -3.93 3.01 19.74
C GLU A 199 -4.02 1.55 19.27
N MET A 200 -2.97 1.04 18.61
CA MET A 200 -2.88 -0.34 18.12
C MET A 200 -2.31 -1.32 19.16
N LEU A 201 -1.65 -0.80 20.21
CA LEU A 201 -1.08 -1.63 21.29
C LEU A 201 -2.16 -2.28 22.17
N THR A 202 -3.42 -1.89 22.02
CA THR A 202 -4.54 -2.47 22.75
C THR A 202 -5.04 -3.79 22.16
N THR A 203 -4.58 -4.17 20.99
CA THR A 203 -4.93 -5.45 20.35
C THR A 203 -4.33 -6.62 21.15
N LYS A 204 -5.19 -7.57 21.53
CA LYS A 204 -4.76 -8.78 22.26
C LYS A 204 -4.30 -9.85 21.28
N GLY A 205 -3.23 -10.57 21.64
CA GLY A 205 -2.68 -11.65 20.83
C GLY A 205 -1.50 -11.21 19.95
N PRO A 206 -0.87 -12.16 19.24
CA PRO A 206 0.26 -11.86 18.38
C PRO A 206 -0.15 -11.14 17.09
N ALA A 207 0.79 -10.47 16.49
CA ALA A 207 0.73 -10.03 15.11
C ALA A 207 1.39 -11.07 14.19
N LEU A 208 0.95 -11.18 12.95
CA LEU A 208 1.63 -11.94 11.90
C LEU A 208 2.55 -11.02 11.13
N ALA A 209 3.85 -11.30 11.15
CA ALA A 209 4.82 -10.69 10.28
C ALA A 209 5.03 -11.56 9.03
N VAL A 210 4.99 -10.95 7.85
CA VAL A 210 5.19 -11.60 6.56
C VAL A 210 6.24 -10.83 5.79
N GLU A 211 7.29 -11.52 5.33
CA GLU A 211 8.28 -10.91 4.44
C GLU A 211 7.64 -10.56 3.09
N ARG A 212 7.93 -9.37 2.58
CA ARG A 212 7.40 -8.91 1.30
C ARG A 212 8.19 -9.49 0.14
N PHE A 213 7.57 -10.37 -0.62
CA PHE A 213 8.17 -10.94 -1.83
C PHE A 213 8.30 -9.91 -2.97
N ASP A 214 7.56 -8.80 -2.88
CA ASP A 214 7.61 -7.71 -3.85
C ASP A 214 8.71 -6.67 -3.55
N ARG A 215 9.53 -6.91 -2.54
CA ARG A 215 10.69 -6.07 -2.19
C ARG A 215 11.97 -6.89 -2.33
N LEU A 216 12.85 -6.43 -3.22
CA LEU A 216 14.13 -7.08 -3.47
C LEU A 216 15.26 -6.39 -2.70
N PRO A 217 16.39 -7.10 -2.45
CA PRO A 217 17.62 -6.46 -2.02
C PRO A 217 17.99 -5.28 -2.93
N ASN A 218 18.67 -4.27 -2.40
CA ASN A 218 19.08 -3.06 -3.12
C ASN A 218 17.92 -2.14 -3.58
N ASN A 219 16.84 -2.09 -2.82
CA ASN A 219 15.66 -1.27 -3.10
C ASN A 219 14.94 -1.61 -4.42
N GLY A 220 15.17 -2.82 -4.95
CA GLY A 220 14.40 -3.33 -6.07
C GLY A 220 12.96 -3.66 -5.70
N ALA A 221 12.06 -3.65 -6.67
CA ALA A 221 10.68 -4.04 -6.49
C ALA A 221 10.21 -4.98 -7.60
N VAL A 222 9.34 -5.93 -7.25
CA VAL A 222 8.67 -6.82 -8.20
C VAL A 222 7.27 -6.29 -8.45
N HIS A 223 6.91 -6.13 -9.72
CA HIS A 223 5.56 -5.75 -10.08
C HIS A 223 4.57 -6.89 -9.78
N ILE A 224 3.45 -6.53 -9.14
CA ILE A 224 2.36 -7.46 -8.82
C ILE A 224 1.02 -6.84 -9.17
N GLU A 225 0.05 -7.69 -9.46
CA GLU A 225 -1.36 -7.32 -9.60
C GLU A 225 -2.23 -8.33 -8.84
N ASP A 226 -3.31 -7.88 -8.25
CA ASP A 226 -4.37 -8.77 -7.82
C ASP A 226 -5.36 -9.04 -8.97
N PHE A 227 -6.16 -10.11 -8.84
CA PHE A 227 -7.14 -10.45 -9.88
C PHE A 227 -8.22 -9.38 -10.06
N ALA A 228 -8.54 -8.59 -9.04
CA ALA A 228 -9.49 -7.49 -9.19
C ALA A 228 -8.92 -6.37 -10.06
N GLN A 229 -7.61 -6.10 -9.99
CA GLN A 229 -6.94 -5.19 -10.91
C GLN A 229 -6.98 -5.72 -12.35
N VAL A 230 -6.67 -7.01 -12.53
CA VAL A 230 -6.66 -7.66 -13.86
C VAL A 230 -8.05 -7.64 -14.50
N PHE A 231 -9.08 -7.96 -13.74
CA PHE A 231 -10.46 -8.02 -14.25
C PHE A 231 -11.22 -6.68 -14.19
N GLY A 232 -10.59 -5.62 -13.70
CA GLY A 232 -11.21 -4.30 -13.61
C GLY A 232 -12.37 -4.23 -12.63
N VAL A 233 -12.30 -5.02 -11.54
CA VAL A 233 -13.32 -5.10 -10.49
C VAL A 233 -12.95 -4.16 -9.35
N TYR A 234 -13.92 -3.44 -8.80
CA TYR A 234 -13.68 -2.58 -7.64
C TYR A 234 -13.49 -3.38 -6.34
N PRO A 235 -12.76 -2.84 -5.33
CA PRO A 235 -12.58 -3.50 -4.05
C PRO A 235 -13.88 -3.98 -3.40
N ALA A 236 -14.94 -3.17 -3.46
CA ALA A 236 -16.24 -3.50 -2.89
C ALA A 236 -16.94 -4.69 -3.56
N ASP A 237 -16.56 -5.04 -4.78
CA ASP A 237 -17.19 -6.06 -5.61
C ASP A 237 -16.33 -7.35 -5.72
N LYS A 238 -15.22 -7.43 -4.97
CA LYS A 238 -14.28 -8.58 -5.01
C LYS A 238 -14.90 -9.92 -4.60
N TYR A 239 -15.84 -9.87 -3.68
CA TYR A 239 -16.39 -11.04 -3.00
C TYR A 239 -17.92 -11.17 -3.14
N GLY A 240 -18.54 -10.33 -3.96
CA GLY A 240 -19.99 -10.21 -4.11
C GLY A 240 -20.59 -10.95 -5.24
#